data_28c6dceb123e04a9e92b0a48d9a65764
#
_entry.id   28c6dceb123e04a9e92b0a48d9a65764
#
_cell.length_a   1.000
_cell.length_b   1.000
_cell.length_c   1.000
_cell.angle_alpha   90.00
_cell.angle_beta   90.00
_cell.angle_gamma   90.00
#
_symmetry.space_group_name_H-M   'P 1'
#
loop_
_entity.id
_entity.type
_entity.pdbx_description
1 polymer ?
#
loop_
_entity_poly.entity_id
_entity_poly.type
_entity_poly.pdbx_seq_one_letter_code
_entity_poly.pdbx_strand_id
1 'polypeptide(L)'
;MPADKAPTVARPSKKAYERELKRLQVELVNLQHWVLASGARVVIVFEGRDAAGKGGAIKRITQYLNPRSARVVALPNPNERERGQWYFQRYVERLPAKGEIVLFDRSWYNRAGVEHVLGYCTPEEYELFLRQVPTFERMLVKDAITLLKYWFSVSDEEQQRRFKSRLKDPMRRWKLSKTDLESIVRWESYSRAKDDMFKVTDLAEAPG
;
A
#
# COMPACT_ATOMS: atom_id res chain seq x y z
N MET A 1 9.97 1.20 30.59
CA MET A 1 11.22 1.09 29.84
C MET A 1 11.18 2.11 28.73
N PRO A 2 12.18 3.00 28.56
CA PRO A 2 12.16 3.99 27.48
C PRO A 2 12.31 3.25 26.14
N ALA A 3 11.41 3.57 25.20
CA ALA A 3 11.44 3.03 23.84
C ALA A 3 12.78 3.42 23.18
N ASP A 4 13.51 2.41 22.74
CA ASP A 4 14.74 2.55 21.98
C ASP A 4 14.47 3.42 20.75
N LYS A 5 15.04 4.62 20.70
CA LYS A 5 14.94 5.50 19.56
C LYS A 5 15.71 4.86 18.42
N ALA A 6 14.98 4.38 17.42
CA ALA A 6 15.58 3.91 16.18
C ALA A 6 16.66 4.91 15.68
N PRO A 7 17.83 4.43 15.21
CA PRO A 7 18.91 5.30 14.80
C PRO A 7 18.43 6.29 13.73
N THR A 8 18.65 7.56 13.99
CA THR A 8 18.30 8.65 13.05
C THR A 8 19.24 8.55 11.85
N VAL A 9 18.81 7.88 10.80
CA VAL A 9 19.57 7.85 9.54
C VAL A 9 19.64 9.26 9.00
N ALA A 10 20.85 9.80 8.85
CA ALA A 10 21.08 11.15 8.32
C ALA A 10 20.46 11.25 6.91
N ARG A 11 19.71 12.33 6.67
CA ARG A 11 19.10 12.55 5.35
C ARG A 11 20.21 12.74 4.30
N PRO A 12 20.15 12.03 3.17
CA PRO A 12 21.13 12.21 2.10
C PRO A 12 21.05 13.63 1.54
N SER A 13 22.16 14.15 1.01
CA SER A 13 22.13 15.40 0.25
C SER A 13 21.22 15.25 -0.98
N LYS A 14 20.67 16.37 -1.48
CA LYS A 14 19.81 16.36 -2.67
C LYS A 14 20.48 15.67 -3.86
N LYS A 15 21.76 15.97 -4.11
CA LYS A 15 22.56 15.37 -5.20
C LYS A 15 22.75 13.85 -5.03
N ALA A 16 23.01 13.40 -3.80
CA ALA A 16 23.12 11.98 -3.50
C ALA A 16 21.79 11.24 -3.69
N TYR A 17 20.70 11.84 -3.22
CA TYR A 17 19.35 11.30 -3.41
C TYR A 17 18.98 11.19 -4.90
N GLU A 18 19.19 12.23 -5.69
CA GLU A 18 18.85 12.24 -7.12
C GLU A 18 19.67 11.21 -7.92
N ARG A 19 20.96 11.06 -7.59
CA ARG A 19 21.83 10.05 -8.20
C ARG A 19 21.30 8.62 -7.91
N GLU A 20 20.98 8.34 -6.65
CA GLU A 20 20.51 7.02 -6.27
C GLU A 20 19.11 6.73 -6.82
N LEU A 21 18.22 7.73 -6.81
CA LEU A 21 16.90 7.60 -7.42
C LEU A 21 17.00 7.24 -8.91
N LYS A 22 17.89 7.93 -9.66
CA LYS A 22 18.12 7.63 -11.07
C LYS A 22 18.63 6.20 -11.28
N ARG A 23 19.57 5.75 -10.44
CA ARG A 23 20.09 4.37 -10.49
C ARG A 23 18.96 3.36 -10.30
N LEU A 24 18.14 3.55 -9.26
CA LEU A 24 17.00 2.66 -8.97
C LEU A 24 15.95 2.70 -10.09
N GLN A 25 15.71 3.85 -10.71
CA GLN A 25 14.77 3.95 -11.84
C GLN A 25 15.25 3.19 -13.08
N VAL A 26 16.56 3.13 -13.33
CA VAL A 26 17.14 2.27 -14.38
C VAL A 26 16.87 0.79 -14.06
N GLU A 27 17.09 0.37 -12.81
CA GLU A 27 16.81 -1.01 -12.39
C GLU A 27 15.31 -1.38 -12.52
N LEU A 28 14.41 -0.44 -12.24
CA LEU A 28 12.98 -0.65 -12.42
C LEU A 28 12.60 -0.84 -13.91
N VAL A 29 13.24 -0.10 -14.81
CA VAL A 29 13.06 -0.29 -16.27
C VAL A 29 13.59 -1.67 -16.69
N ASN A 30 14.77 -2.08 -16.19
CA ASN A 30 15.30 -3.42 -16.45
C ASN A 30 14.39 -4.51 -15.91
N LEU A 31 13.85 -4.33 -14.69
CA LEU A 31 12.84 -5.23 -14.14
C LEU A 31 11.62 -5.35 -15.05
N GLN A 32 11.10 -4.24 -15.56
CA GLN A 32 9.96 -4.28 -16.49
C GLN A 32 10.29 -5.04 -17.78
N HIS A 33 11.46 -4.84 -18.35
CA HIS A 33 11.90 -5.61 -19.52
C HIS A 33 11.96 -7.11 -19.21
N TRP A 34 12.49 -7.48 -18.05
CA TRP A 34 12.51 -8.88 -17.61
C TRP A 34 11.10 -9.43 -17.42
N VAL A 35 10.19 -8.69 -16.79
CA VAL A 35 8.78 -9.09 -16.60
C VAL A 35 8.11 -9.36 -17.95
N LEU A 36 8.32 -8.47 -18.92
CA LEU A 36 7.78 -8.63 -20.28
C LEU A 36 8.34 -9.88 -20.99
N ALA A 37 9.66 -10.07 -20.92
CA ALA A 37 10.34 -11.19 -21.60
C ALA A 37 10.03 -12.55 -20.98
N SER A 38 9.94 -12.62 -19.64
CA SER A 38 9.67 -13.86 -18.90
C SER A 38 8.17 -14.20 -18.82
N GLY A 39 7.28 -13.24 -19.08
CA GLY A 39 5.87 -13.38 -18.82
C GLY A 39 5.53 -13.43 -17.31
N ALA A 40 6.41 -12.99 -16.44
CA ALA A 40 6.18 -12.91 -15.00
C ALA A 40 4.97 -12.01 -14.69
N ARG A 41 4.30 -12.29 -13.56
CA ARG A 41 3.18 -11.49 -13.05
C ARG A 41 3.58 -10.93 -11.70
N VAL A 42 3.54 -9.60 -11.56
CA VAL A 42 4.00 -8.92 -10.35
C VAL A 42 2.88 -8.07 -9.76
N VAL A 43 2.61 -8.28 -8.48
CA VAL A 43 1.70 -7.45 -7.67
C VAL A 43 2.50 -6.78 -6.59
N ILE A 44 2.37 -5.45 -6.48
CA ILE A 44 3.00 -4.66 -5.43
C ILE A 44 1.91 -3.94 -4.65
N VAL A 45 1.82 -4.21 -3.36
CA VAL A 45 0.85 -3.61 -2.45
C VAL A 45 1.52 -2.51 -1.65
N PHE A 46 0.95 -1.30 -1.69
CA PHE A 46 1.41 -0.13 -0.92
C PHE A 46 0.38 0.20 0.14
N GLU A 47 0.70 -0.14 1.38
CA GLU A 47 -0.14 0.07 2.54
C GLU A 47 0.53 0.96 3.59
N GLY A 48 -0.18 1.30 4.64
CA GLY A 48 0.34 2.10 5.74
C GLY A 48 -0.44 3.37 5.99
N ARG A 49 0.07 4.17 6.92
CA ARG A 49 -0.58 5.38 7.43
C ARG A 49 -0.88 6.41 6.35
N ASP A 50 -1.91 7.21 6.58
CA ASP A 50 -2.18 8.37 5.74
C ASP A 50 -1.04 9.37 5.85
N ALA A 51 -0.76 10.04 4.74
CA ALA A 51 0.39 10.92 4.60
C ALA A 51 1.78 10.26 4.78
N ALA A 52 1.90 8.94 4.92
CA ALA A 52 3.19 8.25 5.06
C ALA A 52 4.10 8.33 3.83
N GLY A 53 3.55 8.59 2.63
CA GLY A 53 4.34 8.80 1.42
C GLY A 53 4.08 7.81 0.29
N LYS A 54 3.11 6.90 0.42
CA LYS A 54 2.75 5.87 -0.58
C LYS A 54 2.69 6.41 -2.01
N GLY A 55 1.81 7.36 -2.28
CA GLY A 55 1.66 7.93 -3.63
C GLY A 55 2.92 8.63 -4.16
N GLY A 56 3.79 9.14 -3.27
CA GLY A 56 5.10 9.68 -3.66
C GLY A 56 6.07 8.59 -4.10
N ALA A 57 6.08 7.45 -3.44
CA ALA A 57 6.87 6.28 -3.82
C ALA A 57 6.36 5.69 -5.13
N ILE A 58 5.06 5.43 -5.24
CA ILE A 58 4.42 4.92 -6.46
C ILE A 58 4.76 5.79 -7.67
N LYS A 59 4.61 7.13 -7.54
CA LYS A 59 4.96 8.06 -8.61
C LYS A 59 6.41 7.94 -9.07
N ARG A 60 7.37 7.76 -8.14
CA ARG A 60 8.79 7.62 -8.49
C ARG A 60 9.12 6.27 -9.12
N ILE A 61 8.46 5.21 -8.66
CA ILE A 61 8.60 3.86 -9.21
C ILE A 61 8.09 3.84 -10.65
N THR A 62 6.91 4.40 -10.90
CA THR A 62 6.25 4.32 -12.21
C THR A 62 6.71 5.36 -13.21
N GLN A 63 7.53 6.32 -12.81
CA GLN A 63 7.88 7.51 -13.60
C GLN A 63 8.41 7.20 -15.01
N TYR A 64 9.16 6.12 -15.16
CA TYR A 64 9.78 5.71 -16.42
C TYR A 64 9.30 4.34 -16.91
N LEU A 65 8.35 3.73 -16.22
CA LEU A 65 7.76 2.48 -16.66
C LEU A 65 6.72 2.70 -17.76
N ASN A 66 6.62 1.74 -18.67
CA ASN A 66 5.60 1.74 -19.70
C ASN A 66 4.22 1.46 -19.05
N PRO A 67 3.26 2.38 -19.10
CA PRO A 67 1.95 2.22 -18.45
C PRO A 67 1.08 1.12 -19.07
N ARG A 68 1.44 0.57 -20.24
CA ARG A 68 0.74 -0.57 -20.85
C ARG A 68 1.02 -1.89 -20.13
N SER A 69 2.17 -2.01 -19.48
CA SER A 69 2.58 -3.22 -18.75
C SER A 69 2.83 -2.99 -17.26
N ALA A 70 2.84 -1.73 -16.79
CA ALA A 70 2.91 -1.37 -15.38
C ALA A 70 1.80 -0.36 -15.07
N ARG A 71 0.81 -0.76 -14.28
CA ARG A 71 -0.34 0.08 -13.97
C ARG A 71 -0.57 0.24 -12.48
N VAL A 72 -1.05 1.43 -12.09
CA VAL A 72 -1.45 1.73 -10.73
C VAL A 72 -2.94 1.50 -10.59
N VAL A 73 -3.32 0.78 -9.55
CA VAL A 73 -4.72 0.51 -9.19
C VAL A 73 -5.00 1.23 -7.86
N ALA A 74 -5.88 2.23 -7.90
CA ALA A 74 -6.41 2.93 -6.75
C ALA A 74 -7.94 2.82 -6.80
N LEU A 75 -8.53 1.86 -6.10
CA LEU A 75 -9.95 1.62 -6.14
C LEU A 75 -10.71 2.66 -5.30
N PRO A 76 -11.83 3.21 -5.81
CA PRO A 76 -12.72 4.05 -5.02
C PRO A 76 -13.45 3.23 -3.95
N ASN A 77 -14.25 3.88 -3.13
CA ASN A 77 -15.16 3.17 -2.22
C ASN A 77 -16.04 2.18 -3.01
N PRO A 78 -16.31 0.98 -2.45
CA PRO A 78 -17.12 -0.02 -3.14
C PRO A 78 -18.52 0.52 -3.40
N ASN A 79 -19.04 0.29 -4.61
CA ASN A 79 -20.42 0.56 -4.96
C ASN A 79 -21.37 -0.50 -4.35
N GLU A 80 -22.69 -0.36 -4.52
CA GLU A 80 -23.67 -1.28 -3.93
C GLU A 80 -23.50 -2.72 -4.42
N ARG A 81 -23.22 -2.93 -5.70
CA ARG A 81 -22.95 -4.26 -6.26
C ARG A 81 -21.71 -4.89 -5.65
N GLU A 82 -20.60 -4.13 -5.57
CA GLU A 82 -19.34 -4.61 -5.00
C GLU A 82 -19.47 -4.95 -3.52
N ARG A 83 -20.33 -4.26 -2.75
CA ARG A 83 -20.62 -4.59 -1.34
C ARG A 83 -21.32 -5.92 -1.17
N GLY A 84 -22.11 -6.34 -2.17
CA GLY A 84 -22.79 -7.63 -2.20
C GLY A 84 -21.94 -8.79 -2.75
N GLN A 85 -20.72 -8.51 -3.20
CA GLN A 85 -19.81 -9.52 -3.75
C GLN A 85 -18.87 -10.07 -2.68
N TRP A 86 -18.18 -11.16 -3.00
CA TRP A 86 -17.03 -11.60 -2.22
C TRP A 86 -15.99 -10.49 -2.15
N TYR A 87 -15.51 -10.19 -0.95
CA TYR A 87 -14.70 -9.01 -0.67
C TYR A 87 -13.49 -8.83 -1.62
N PHE A 88 -12.81 -9.93 -1.93
CA PHE A 88 -11.62 -9.89 -2.79
C PHE A 88 -11.94 -9.72 -4.29
N GLN A 89 -13.18 -9.91 -4.72
CA GLN A 89 -13.53 -9.96 -6.15
C GLN A 89 -13.11 -8.70 -6.90
N ARG A 90 -13.34 -7.52 -6.35
CA ARG A 90 -12.95 -6.24 -6.96
C ARG A 90 -11.43 -6.07 -7.14
N TYR A 91 -10.62 -6.77 -6.34
CA TYR A 91 -9.17 -6.80 -6.44
C TYR A 91 -8.70 -7.88 -7.42
N VAL A 92 -9.35 -9.05 -7.42
CA VAL A 92 -9.06 -10.15 -8.35
C VAL A 92 -9.18 -9.69 -9.81
N GLU A 93 -10.20 -8.90 -10.14
CA GLU A 93 -10.39 -8.33 -11.48
C GLU A 93 -9.23 -7.42 -11.93
N ARG A 94 -8.38 -6.99 -11.01
CA ARG A 94 -7.26 -6.07 -11.26
C ARG A 94 -5.90 -6.76 -11.23
N LEU A 95 -5.85 -8.06 -10.99
CA LEU A 95 -4.61 -8.81 -10.95
C LEU A 95 -3.90 -8.81 -12.33
N PRO A 96 -2.56 -8.99 -12.35
CA PRO A 96 -1.79 -8.92 -13.58
C PRO A 96 -2.02 -10.13 -14.48
N ALA A 97 -2.08 -9.90 -15.80
CA ALA A 97 -1.83 -10.90 -16.81
C ALA A 97 -0.31 -11.13 -17.00
N LYS A 98 0.07 -12.11 -17.80
CA LYS A 98 1.48 -12.37 -18.13
C LYS A 98 2.18 -11.13 -18.67
N GLY A 99 3.33 -10.80 -18.13
CA GLY A 99 4.13 -9.63 -18.50
C GLY A 99 3.67 -8.31 -17.87
N GLU A 100 2.80 -8.34 -16.86
CA GLU A 100 2.29 -7.14 -16.21
C GLU A 100 2.78 -6.96 -14.79
N ILE A 101 2.97 -5.69 -14.40
CA ILE A 101 3.20 -5.22 -13.03
C ILE A 101 1.99 -4.41 -12.59
N VAL A 102 1.38 -4.77 -11.48
CA VAL A 102 0.26 -4.04 -10.87
C VAL A 102 0.66 -3.49 -9.53
N LEU A 103 0.53 -2.17 -9.36
CA LEU A 103 0.83 -1.47 -8.12
C LEU A 103 -0.50 -1.03 -7.49
N PHE A 104 -0.85 -1.60 -6.34
CA PHE A 104 -2.04 -1.21 -5.58
C PHE A 104 -1.71 -0.05 -4.64
N ASP A 105 -2.29 1.15 -4.87
CA ASP A 105 -2.32 2.26 -3.90
C ASP A 105 -3.49 2.03 -2.96
N ARG A 106 -3.26 1.40 -1.83
CA ARG A 106 -4.21 0.69 -0.96
C ARG A 106 -4.79 -0.56 -1.66
N SER A 107 -5.09 -1.57 -0.89
CA SER A 107 -5.48 -2.88 -1.39
C SER A 107 -6.62 -3.49 -0.57
N TRP A 108 -6.73 -4.82 -0.60
CA TRP A 108 -7.62 -5.59 0.26
C TRP A 108 -7.38 -5.35 1.76
N TYR A 109 -6.23 -4.87 2.14
CA TYR A 109 -5.92 -4.49 3.52
C TYR A 109 -6.72 -3.28 4.04
N ASN A 110 -7.48 -2.58 3.19
CA ASN A 110 -8.46 -1.60 3.64
C ASN A 110 -9.43 -2.18 4.68
N ARG A 111 -9.81 -3.47 4.56
CA ARG A 111 -10.69 -4.15 5.52
C ARG A 111 -10.07 -4.22 6.90
N ALA A 112 -8.77 -4.55 7.00
CA ALA A 112 -8.06 -4.60 8.28
C ALA A 112 -7.64 -3.22 8.80
N GLY A 113 -7.60 -2.20 7.96
CA GLY A 113 -7.22 -0.83 8.30
C GLY A 113 -8.42 0.10 8.43
N VAL A 114 -8.61 0.91 7.39
CA VAL A 114 -9.58 2.01 7.41
C VAL A 114 -11.03 1.54 7.63
N GLU A 115 -11.43 0.41 7.04
CA GLU A 115 -12.81 -0.07 7.17
C GLU A 115 -13.12 -0.53 8.60
N HIS A 116 -12.21 -1.29 9.21
CA HIS A 116 -12.35 -1.73 10.60
C HIS A 116 -12.32 -0.57 11.58
N VAL A 117 -11.30 0.30 11.48
CA VAL A 117 -11.08 1.39 12.45
C VAL A 117 -12.19 2.44 12.40
N LEU A 118 -12.76 2.70 11.22
CA LEU A 118 -13.84 3.68 11.05
C LEU A 118 -15.25 3.07 11.09
N GLY A 119 -15.35 1.76 11.29
CA GLY A 119 -16.66 1.08 11.38
C GLY A 119 -17.39 0.96 10.05
N TYR A 120 -16.66 0.86 8.94
CA TYR A 120 -17.23 0.63 7.60
C TYR A 120 -17.44 -0.84 7.28
N CYS A 121 -16.97 -1.73 8.15
CA CYS A 121 -17.28 -3.16 8.13
C CYS A 121 -17.71 -3.63 9.51
N THR A 122 -18.44 -4.74 9.57
CA THR A 122 -18.82 -5.36 10.85
C THR A 122 -17.65 -6.12 11.47
N PRO A 123 -17.70 -6.43 12.78
CA PRO A 123 -16.68 -7.28 13.42
C PRO A 123 -16.54 -8.65 12.73
N GLU A 124 -17.66 -9.24 12.32
CA GLU A 124 -17.70 -10.55 11.66
C GLU A 124 -17.03 -10.50 10.29
N GLU A 125 -17.24 -9.42 9.52
CA GLU A 125 -16.55 -9.19 8.23
C GLU A 125 -15.06 -9.00 8.40
N TYR A 126 -14.63 -8.29 9.44
CA TYR A 126 -13.23 -8.11 9.79
C TYR A 126 -12.55 -9.44 10.14
N GLU A 127 -13.16 -10.22 11.04
CA GLU A 127 -12.64 -11.53 11.41
C GLU A 127 -12.60 -12.51 10.24
N LEU A 128 -13.65 -12.50 9.41
CA LEU A 128 -13.69 -13.31 8.20
C LEU A 128 -12.53 -12.95 7.25
N PHE A 129 -12.27 -11.65 7.08
CA PHE A 129 -11.15 -11.17 6.30
C PHE A 129 -9.81 -11.68 6.84
N LEU A 130 -9.55 -11.57 8.14
CA LEU A 130 -8.30 -12.04 8.75
C LEU A 130 -8.09 -13.55 8.56
N ARG A 131 -9.16 -14.34 8.54
CA ARG A 131 -9.08 -15.78 8.22
C ARG A 131 -8.82 -16.07 6.75
N GLN A 132 -9.36 -15.26 5.85
CA GLN A 132 -9.29 -15.48 4.41
C GLN A 132 -8.04 -14.93 3.75
N VAL A 133 -7.52 -13.77 4.19
CA VAL A 133 -6.41 -13.09 3.52
C VAL A 133 -5.14 -13.93 3.39
N PRO A 134 -4.70 -14.73 4.40
CA PRO A 134 -3.52 -15.58 4.24
C PRO A 134 -3.71 -16.66 3.16
N THR A 135 -4.93 -17.18 3.05
CA THR A 135 -5.25 -18.18 2.02
C THR A 135 -5.29 -17.53 0.63
N PHE A 136 -5.91 -16.36 0.51
CA PHE A 136 -5.96 -15.60 -0.73
C PHE A 136 -4.54 -15.29 -1.25
N GLU A 137 -3.65 -14.76 -0.40
CA GLU A 137 -2.28 -14.44 -0.79
C GLU A 137 -1.46 -15.69 -1.16
N ARG A 138 -1.63 -16.79 -0.41
CA ARG A 138 -1.00 -18.08 -0.79
C ARG A 138 -1.49 -18.59 -2.14
N MET A 139 -2.75 -18.39 -2.50
CA MET A 139 -3.25 -18.76 -3.83
C MET A 139 -2.56 -17.95 -4.92
N LEU A 140 -2.37 -16.64 -4.72
CA LEU A 140 -1.64 -15.79 -5.68
C LEU A 140 -0.20 -16.29 -5.87
N VAL A 141 0.52 -16.54 -4.78
CA VAL A 141 1.92 -17.00 -4.81
C VAL A 141 2.03 -18.38 -5.44
N LYS A 142 1.13 -19.31 -5.09
CA LYS A 142 1.10 -20.66 -5.70
C LYS A 142 0.79 -20.64 -7.19
N ASP A 143 0.05 -19.65 -7.66
CA ASP A 143 -0.20 -19.41 -9.09
C ASP A 143 0.95 -18.63 -9.76
N ALA A 144 2.13 -18.59 -9.13
CA ALA A 144 3.32 -17.90 -9.60
C ALA A 144 3.16 -16.38 -9.83
N ILE A 145 2.31 -15.72 -9.06
CA ILE A 145 2.29 -14.27 -8.94
C ILE A 145 3.32 -13.86 -7.90
N THR A 146 4.28 -13.01 -8.27
CA THR A 146 5.19 -12.39 -7.33
C THR A 146 4.43 -11.31 -6.55
N LEU A 147 4.18 -11.54 -5.26
CA LEU A 147 3.50 -10.61 -4.38
C LEU A 147 4.51 -9.90 -3.48
N LEU A 148 4.58 -8.58 -3.58
CA LEU A 148 5.41 -7.72 -2.74
C LEU A 148 4.50 -6.81 -1.92
N LYS A 149 4.71 -6.75 -0.60
CA LYS A 149 3.91 -5.94 0.31
C LYS A 149 4.80 -4.90 0.99
N TYR A 150 4.44 -3.63 0.87
CA TYR A 150 5.17 -2.52 1.50
C TYR A 150 4.27 -1.76 2.46
N TRP A 151 4.68 -1.74 3.72
CA TRP A 151 4.05 -0.94 4.75
C TRP A 151 4.79 0.38 4.97
N PHE A 152 4.11 1.50 4.78
CA PHE A 152 4.64 2.84 5.00
C PHE A 152 4.27 3.37 6.37
N SER A 153 5.26 3.50 7.23
CA SER A 153 5.12 4.10 8.55
C SER A 153 5.44 5.60 8.53
N VAL A 154 4.86 6.32 9.46
CA VAL A 154 5.12 7.73 9.73
C VAL A 154 4.85 7.97 11.22
N SER A 155 5.59 8.85 11.89
CA SER A 155 5.27 9.24 13.26
C SER A 155 4.03 10.14 13.29
N ASP A 156 3.36 10.20 14.45
CA ASP A 156 2.17 11.05 14.62
C ASP A 156 2.49 12.52 14.34
N GLU A 157 3.58 13.03 14.88
CA GLU A 157 4.01 14.44 14.70
C GLU A 157 4.27 14.74 13.22
N GLU A 158 4.94 13.83 12.50
CA GLU A 158 5.23 14.01 11.08
C GLU A 158 3.96 13.89 10.24
N GLN A 159 3.03 13.01 10.59
CA GLN A 159 1.72 12.91 9.92
C GLN A 159 0.95 14.21 10.06
N GLN A 160 0.83 14.74 11.28
CA GLN A 160 0.17 16.01 11.55
C GLN A 160 0.84 17.18 10.81
N ARG A 161 2.18 17.23 10.80
CA ARG A 161 2.94 18.23 10.03
C ARG A 161 2.62 18.17 8.54
N ARG A 162 2.54 16.97 7.97
CA ARG A 162 2.20 16.75 6.55
C ARG A 162 0.76 17.16 6.25
N PHE A 163 -0.19 16.88 7.12
CA PHE A 163 -1.58 17.33 6.97
C PHE A 163 -1.69 18.87 7.02
N LYS A 164 -1.03 19.51 7.99
CA LYS A 164 -0.96 20.98 8.05
C LYS A 164 -0.36 21.59 6.76
N SER A 165 0.67 20.94 6.20
CA SER A 165 1.27 21.36 4.93
C SER A 165 0.29 21.22 3.74
N ARG A 166 -0.52 20.15 3.71
CA ARG A 166 -1.54 19.96 2.66
C ARG A 166 -2.64 21.02 2.73
N LEU A 167 -3.07 21.42 3.91
CA LEU A 167 -4.06 22.48 4.09
C LEU A 167 -3.64 23.81 3.46
N LYS A 168 -2.35 24.14 3.55
CA LYS A 168 -1.78 25.39 3.05
C LYS A 168 -1.48 25.37 1.55
N ASP A 169 -1.44 24.19 0.93
CA ASP A 169 -1.07 24.02 -0.48
C ASP A 169 -2.33 23.78 -1.34
N PRO A 170 -2.72 24.74 -2.18
CA PRO A 170 -3.91 24.61 -3.05
C PRO A 170 -3.84 23.36 -3.96
N MET A 171 -2.64 22.96 -4.39
CA MET A 171 -2.45 21.82 -5.28
C MET A 171 -2.57 20.47 -4.55
N ARG A 172 -2.53 20.46 -3.21
CA ARG A 172 -2.58 19.24 -2.37
C ARG A 172 -3.77 19.19 -1.42
N ARG A 173 -4.52 20.28 -1.29
CA ARG A 173 -5.68 20.37 -0.40
C ARG A 173 -6.74 19.31 -0.70
N TRP A 174 -6.94 18.95 -1.96
CA TRP A 174 -7.85 17.89 -2.38
C TRP A 174 -7.52 16.51 -1.83
N LYS A 175 -6.27 16.29 -1.36
CA LYS A 175 -5.83 15.05 -0.71
C LYS A 175 -6.25 14.94 0.75
N LEU A 176 -6.90 15.97 1.30
CA LEU A 176 -7.41 15.93 2.66
C LEU A 176 -8.90 15.56 2.63
N SER A 177 -9.20 14.40 3.17
CA SER A 177 -10.55 13.88 3.35
C SER A 177 -10.97 13.93 4.84
N LYS A 178 -12.26 13.72 5.10
CA LYS A 178 -12.74 13.51 6.48
C LYS A 178 -12.04 12.32 7.14
N THR A 179 -11.81 11.27 6.38
CA THR A 179 -11.08 10.06 6.82
C THR A 179 -9.66 10.37 7.30
N ASP A 180 -8.95 11.28 6.64
CA ASP A 180 -7.60 11.71 7.05
C ASP A 180 -7.65 12.39 8.44
N LEU A 181 -8.65 13.22 8.71
CA LEU A 181 -8.81 13.88 10.00
C LEU A 181 -9.18 12.89 11.11
N GLU A 182 -10.05 11.95 10.83
CA GLU A 182 -10.43 10.87 11.76
C GLU A 182 -9.25 9.93 12.06
N SER A 183 -8.34 9.72 11.09
CA SER A 183 -7.16 8.87 11.28
C SER A 183 -6.17 9.43 12.30
N ILE A 184 -6.13 10.76 12.49
CA ILE A 184 -5.32 11.40 13.53
C ILE A 184 -5.84 11.05 14.91
N VAL A 185 -7.16 11.21 15.11
CA VAL A 185 -7.81 10.98 16.41
C VAL A 185 -7.75 9.50 16.81
N ARG A 186 -7.75 8.58 15.84
CA ARG A 186 -7.77 7.13 16.05
C ARG A 186 -6.39 6.47 15.88
N TRP A 187 -5.33 7.19 16.17
CA TRP A 187 -3.94 6.73 15.98
C TRP A 187 -3.67 5.35 16.58
N GLU A 188 -4.05 5.14 17.85
CA GLU A 188 -3.85 3.87 18.55
C GLU A 188 -4.67 2.71 17.94
N SER A 189 -5.92 2.98 17.54
CA SER A 189 -6.78 1.98 16.90
C SER A 189 -6.17 1.47 15.59
N TYR A 190 -5.62 2.37 14.78
CA TYR A 190 -4.88 2.00 13.57
C TYR A 190 -3.59 1.22 13.88
N SER A 191 -2.89 1.54 14.99
CA SER A 191 -1.69 0.79 15.39
C SER A 191 -2.04 -0.63 15.77
N ARG A 192 -3.09 -0.83 16.58
CA ARG A 192 -3.59 -2.16 16.96
C ARG A 192 -4.05 -2.96 15.76
N ALA A 193 -4.86 -2.37 14.89
CA ALA A 193 -5.34 -3.01 13.67
C ALA A 193 -4.19 -3.47 12.76
N LYS A 194 -3.13 -2.67 12.62
CA LYS A 194 -1.90 -3.04 11.92
C LYS A 194 -1.23 -4.25 12.58
N ASP A 195 -1.05 -4.23 13.89
CA ASP A 195 -0.35 -5.30 14.61
C ASP A 195 -1.12 -6.63 14.52
N ASP A 196 -2.44 -6.59 14.59
CA ASP A 196 -3.30 -7.78 14.42
C ASP A 196 -3.26 -8.31 12.99
N MET A 197 -3.25 -7.43 12.00
CA MET A 197 -3.10 -7.79 10.61
C MET A 197 -1.73 -8.47 10.35
N PHE A 198 -0.63 -7.90 10.85
CA PHE A 198 0.71 -8.45 10.65
C PHE A 198 0.86 -9.85 11.24
N LYS A 199 0.27 -10.12 12.43
CA LYS A 199 0.29 -11.45 13.05
C LYS A 199 -0.20 -12.57 12.13
N VAL A 200 -1.14 -12.27 11.25
CA VAL A 200 -1.77 -13.27 10.37
C VAL A 200 -1.27 -13.21 8.92
N THR A 201 -0.63 -12.13 8.51
CA THR A 201 -0.26 -11.90 7.10
C THR A 201 1.23 -11.83 6.84
N ASP A 202 2.07 -11.75 7.87
CA ASP A 202 3.53 -11.87 7.70
C ASP A 202 3.91 -13.35 7.57
N LEU A 203 3.80 -13.87 6.36
CA LEU A 203 4.05 -15.27 6.03
C LEU A 203 5.38 -15.41 5.29
N ALA A 204 6.07 -16.54 5.51
CA ALA A 204 7.34 -16.82 4.85
C ALA A 204 7.24 -16.79 3.30
N GLU A 205 6.09 -17.22 2.75
CA GLU A 205 5.82 -17.23 1.31
C GLU A 205 5.40 -15.86 0.75
N ALA A 206 4.90 -14.98 1.62
CA ALA A 206 4.44 -13.63 1.28
C ALA A 206 4.73 -12.69 2.46
N PRO A 207 6.01 -12.32 2.72
CA PRO A 207 6.36 -11.45 3.84
C PRO A 207 5.75 -10.05 3.66
N GLY A 208 5.40 -9.44 4.81
CA GLY A 208 4.76 -8.13 4.89
C GLY A 208 5.64 -7.05 5.48
#